data_20c709edd9c75c52b238ad1455b5174f
#
_entry.id   20c709edd9c75c52b238ad1455b5174f
#
_cell.length_a   1.000
_cell.length_b   1.000
_cell.length_c   1.000
_cell.angle_alpha   90.00
_cell.angle_beta   90.00
_cell.angle_gamma   90.00
#
_symmetry.space_group_name_H-M   'P 1'
#
loop_
_entity.id
_entity.type
_entity.pdbx_description
1 polymer ?
#
loop_
_entity_poly.entity_id
_entity_poly.type
_entity_poly.pdbx_seq_one_letter_code
_entity_poly.pdbx_strand_id
1 'polypeptide(L)'
;MRFAQSWPLIALASTLVASAQPGAEPAPSPAPSPPAAAAPAPPAPPAPPAPPIIEHGRFDLSRPEIQAFLDQLVAQGLNRAQMTTVLAAAESQPKIIESMDRPAEKTLQWWEYRARMLTPLRIDGGAQLWHEHKELLDRVAIEYQVAPEYLVAVLGVETQYGRTTGRYRVVDALATLTFDYPARANYFRKEFVEYLLLTHEEHLDPLSIRGSYAGAMGALQFMPSSYRRYAVSAGHAPRRDLWNDWADIFASEANYLHQYGWQYGAPVLAEAQLVGSSSLPAPEHLALNDTLGGLRARGLIVDSPLPDSTPALLLEAAQQDAMSYRVGFQNFYVITRYNTSPLYAMAVHDLAQAIKQQVTQQAAL
;
A
#
# COMPACT_ATOMS: atom_id res chain seq x y z
N MET A 1 -3.41 18.17 25.02
CA MET A 1 -1.96 17.88 24.87
C MET A 1 -1.78 17.21 23.51
N ARG A 2 -1.11 17.90 22.59
CA ARG A 2 -0.91 17.46 21.20
C ARG A 2 0.39 16.63 21.17
N PHE A 3 0.32 15.38 20.74
CA PHE A 3 1.49 14.64 20.30
C PHE A 3 1.40 14.42 18.78
N ALA A 4 2.13 15.26 18.07
CA ALA A 4 2.47 15.04 16.68
C ALA A 4 3.68 14.08 16.67
N GLN A 5 3.50 12.87 16.17
CA GLN A 5 4.63 11.99 15.82
C GLN A 5 4.86 12.06 14.31
N SER A 6 5.89 12.80 13.97
CA SER A 6 6.48 12.87 12.64
C SER A 6 7.23 11.58 12.31
N TRP A 7 6.92 10.97 11.17
CA TRP A 7 7.67 9.86 10.60
C TRP A 7 8.79 10.37 9.71
N PRO A 8 9.99 9.79 9.75
CA PRO A 8 11.11 10.27 8.95
C PRO A 8 10.93 9.91 7.46
N LEU A 9 10.99 10.95 6.64
CA LEU A 9 11.19 10.92 5.20
C LEU A 9 12.55 10.28 4.89
N ILE A 10 12.56 9.29 4.00
CA ILE A 10 13.81 8.82 3.37
C ILE A 10 14.10 9.82 2.23
N ALA A 11 15.10 10.66 2.45
CA ALA A 11 15.64 11.58 1.47
C ALA A 11 16.43 10.82 0.39
N LEU A 12 16.04 11.00 -0.86
CA LEU A 12 16.89 10.71 -2.02
C LEU A 12 17.62 12.00 -2.42
N ALA A 13 18.89 11.85 -2.68
CA ALA A 13 19.86 12.89 -2.90
C ALA A 13 19.46 13.88 -4.00
N SER A 14 19.51 15.17 -3.66
CA SER A 14 19.36 16.28 -4.59
C SER A 14 20.68 16.53 -5.31
N THR A 15 20.68 16.49 -6.64
CA THR A 15 21.71 17.07 -7.47
C THR A 15 21.45 18.56 -7.62
N LEU A 16 22.41 19.37 -7.18
CA LEU A 16 22.45 20.81 -7.36
C LEU A 16 22.55 21.16 -8.86
N VAL A 17 21.60 21.94 -9.35
CA VAL A 17 21.73 22.68 -10.62
C VAL A 17 22.08 24.12 -10.29
N ALA A 18 23.22 24.53 -10.76
CA ALA A 18 23.72 25.90 -10.63
C ALA A 18 22.98 26.84 -11.58
N SER A 19 22.54 27.99 -11.04
CA SER A 19 21.93 29.09 -11.77
C SER A 19 22.94 29.79 -12.67
N ALA A 20 22.61 29.98 -13.96
CA ALA A 20 23.34 30.81 -14.90
C ALA A 20 22.81 32.24 -14.89
N GLN A 21 23.71 33.23 -14.80
CA GLN A 21 23.44 34.63 -15.12
C GLN A 21 23.80 34.93 -16.58
N PRO A 22 23.15 35.91 -17.24
CA PRO A 22 23.39 36.21 -18.63
C PRO A 22 24.42 37.34 -18.82
N GLY A 23 25.21 37.23 -19.89
CA GLY A 23 25.75 38.37 -20.61
C GLY A 23 27.26 38.59 -20.58
N ALA A 24 27.96 38.16 -21.64
CA ALA A 24 29.07 38.84 -22.28
C ALA A 24 29.38 38.19 -23.63
N GLU A 25 29.58 39.03 -24.65
CA GLU A 25 29.87 38.72 -26.06
C GLU A 25 31.22 38.02 -26.26
N PRO A 26 31.42 37.22 -27.31
CA PRO A 26 32.59 36.35 -27.42
C PRO A 26 33.80 37.03 -28.11
N ALA A 27 34.98 36.82 -27.54
CA ALA A 27 36.28 37.06 -28.19
C ALA A 27 36.70 35.82 -29.03
N PRO A 28 37.51 35.97 -30.10
CA PRO A 28 37.80 34.92 -31.07
C PRO A 28 38.66 33.78 -30.50
N SER A 29 38.34 32.57 -30.89
CA SER A 29 38.99 31.33 -30.48
C SER A 29 40.44 31.22 -30.97
N PRO A 30 41.38 30.77 -30.14
CA PRO A 30 42.67 30.23 -30.60
C PRO A 30 42.51 28.75 -31.07
N ALA A 31 43.39 28.36 -31.98
CA ALA A 31 43.45 27.06 -32.63
C ALA A 31 43.63 25.87 -31.64
N PRO A 32 43.15 24.68 -31.99
CA PRO A 32 43.17 23.52 -31.09
C PRO A 32 44.58 22.99 -30.86
N SER A 33 44.94 22.83 -29.59
CA SER A 33 46.12 22.07 -29.18
C SER A 33 45.88 20.57 -29.30
N PRO A 34 46.92 19.74 -29.55
CA PRO A 34 46.79 18.28 -29.70
C PRO A 34 46.34 17.66 -28.36
N PRO A 35 45.60 16.52 -28.42
CA PRO A 35 45.08 15.89 -27.23
C PRO A 35 46.18 15.37 -26.32
N ALA A 36 46.17 15.79 -25.07
CA ALA A 36 47.01 15.20 -24.03
C ALA A 36 46.55 13.75 -23.75
N ALA A 37 47.55 12.84 -23.63
CA ALA A 37 47.30 11.45 -23.31
C ALA A 37 46.52 11.36 -22.00
N ALA A 38 45.39 10.65 -22.05
CA ALA A 38 44.55 10.42 -20.89
C ALA A 38 45.31 9.61 -19.82
N ALA A 39 45.35 10.16 -18.61
CA ALA A 39 45.82 9.42 -17.44
C ALA A 39 44.96 8.17 -17.20
N PRO A 40 45.53 7.03 -16.73
CA PRO A 40 44.77 5.84 -16.45
C PRO A 40 43.70 6.14 -15.37
N ALA A 41 42.46 5.70 -15.62
CA ALA A 41 41.36 5.84 -14.67
C ALA A 41 41.72 5.15 -13.34
N PRO A 42 41.33 5.70 -12.20
CA PRO A 42 41.52 5.05 -10.91
C PRO A 42 40.79 3.70 -10.90
N PRO A 43 41.32 2.68 -10.19
CA PRO A 43 40.68 1.38 -10.10
C PRO A 43 39.25 1.54 -9.52
N ALA A 44 38.30 0.85 -10.13
CA ALA A 44 36.92 0.83 -9.67
C ALA A 44 36.85 0.35 -8.20
N PRO A 45 35.98 0.93 -7.36
CA PRO A 45 35.81 0.47 -6.00
C PRO A 45 35.43 -1.03 -6.01
N PRO A 46 35.86 -1.82 -5.01
CA PRO A 46 35.52 -3.23 -4.92
C PRO A 46 34.01 -3.39 -4.97
N ALA A 47 33.53 -4.34 -5.77
CA ALA A 47 32.13 -4.69 -5.84
C ALA A 47 31.61 -5.01 -4.44
N PRO A 48 30.37 -4.60 -4.07
CA PRO A 48 29.79 -4.99 -2.80
C PRO A 48 29.79 -6.52 -2.69
N PRO A 49 29.98 -7.09 -1.50
CA PRO A 49 29.97 -8.54 -1.31
C PRO A 49 28.67 -9.10 -1.87
N ALA A 50 28.78 -10.21 -2.59
CA ALA A 50 27.63 -10.92 -3.12
C ALA A 50 26.64 -11.21 -1.98
N PRO A 51 25.33 -11.06 -2.18
CA PRO A 51 24.35 -11.40 -1.17
C PRO A 51 24.55 -12.89 -0.78
N PRO A 52 24.35 -13.22 0.50
CA PRO A 52 24.53 -14.60 0.97
C PRO A 52 23.66 -15.54 0.14
N ILE A 53 24.21 -16.70 -0.26
CA ILE A 53 23.46 -17.77 -0.91
C ILE A 53 22.42 -18.22 0.11
N ILE A 54 21.14 -17.89 -0.13
CA ILE A 54 20.03 -18.29 0.72
C ILE A 54 19.75 -19.76 0.42
N GLU A 55 20.24 -20.65 1.26
CA GLU A 55 19.88 -22.06 1.20
C GLU A 55 18.40 -22.20 1.58
N HIS A 56 17.65 -22.97 0.79
CA HIS A 56 16.28 -23.35 1.11
C HIS A 56 16.29 -24.18 2.41
N GLY A 57 15.60 -23.72 3.43
CA GLY A 57 15.53 -24.51 4.66
C GLY A 57 15.21 -23.70 5.91
N ARG A 58 15.38 -24.36 7.02
CA ARG A 58 15.19 -23.78 8.35
C ARG A 58 16.27 -22.75 8.64
N PHE A 59 15.90 -21.73 9.42
CA PHE A 59 16.84 -20.71 9.85
C PHE A 59 17.86 -21.29 10.85
N ASP A 60 19.14 -20.92 10.68
CA ASP A 60 20.16 -21.14 11.69
C ASP A 60 19.91 -20.19 12.87
N LEU A 61 19.38 -20.73 13.95
CA LEU A 61 19.05 -19.95 15.14
C LEU A 61 20.27 -19.38 15.87
N SER A 62 21.49 -19.81 15.54
CA SER A 62 22.71 -19.25 16.12
C SER A 62 23.08 -17.88 15.55
N ARG A 63 22.45 -17.45 14.46
CA ARG A 63 22.67 -16.13 13.83
C ARG A 63 22.43 -15.00 14.84
N PRO A 64 23.35 -14.04 14.99
CA PRO A 64 23.26 -12.97 15.99
C PRO A 64 21.97 -12.14 15.86
N GLU A 65 21.51 -11.88 14.63
CA GLU A 65 20.28 -11.12 14.38
C GLU A 65 19.01 -11.87 14.83
N ILE A 66 19.02 -13.22 14.80
CA ILE A 66 17.91 -14.04 15.31
C ILE A 66 17.94 -14.07 16.84
N GLN A 67 19.12 -14.18 17.45
CA GLN A 67 19.24 -14.09 18.90
C GLN A 67 18.79 -12.73 19.43
N ALA A 68 19.19 -11.63 18.77
CA ALA A 68 18.74 -10.29 19.09
C ALA A 68 17.21 -10.10 18.87
N PHE A 69 16.63 -10.82 17.93
CA PHE A 69 15.17 -10.83 17.72
C PHE A 69 14.45 -11.57 18.86
N LEU A 70 14.97 -12.73 19.29
CA LEU A 70 14.44 -13.46 20.45
C LEU A 70 14.52 -12.61 21.74
N ASP A 71 15.63 -11.88 21.96
CA ASP A 71 15.75 -10.97 23.10
C ASP A 71 14.72 -9.84 23.04
N GLN A 72 14.46 -9.29 21.86
CA GLN A 72 13.42 -8.30 21.64
C GLN A 72 12.03 -8.84 21.97
N LEU A 73 11.70 -10.07 21.58
CA LEU A 73 10.42 -10.71 21.88
C LEU A 73 10.24 -10.95 23.38
N VAL A 74 11.30 -11.37 24.09
CA VAL A 74 11.30 -11.51 25.54
C VAL A 74 11.06 -10.18 26.23
N ALA A 75 11.67 -9.10 25.75
CA ALA A 75 11.44 -7.74 26.26
C ALA A 75 9.97 -7.26 26.04
N GLN A 76 9.25 -7.86 25.08
CA GLN A 76 7.82 -7.64 24.87
C GLN A 76 6.92 -8.61 25.68
N GLY A 77 7.48 -9.43 26.57
CA GLY A 77 6.75 -10.34 27.45
C GLY A 77 6.48 -11.74 26.86
N LEU A 78 7.00 -12.07 25.68
CA LEU A 78 6.83 -13.39 25.09
C LEU A 78 7.83 -14.41 25.66
N ASN A 79 7.41 -15.67 25.75
CA ASN A 79 8.25 -16.74 26.29
C ASN A 79 9.35 -17.15 25.28
N ARG A 80 10.63 -17.06 25.71
CA ARG A 80 11.77 -17.36 24.84
C ARG A 80 11.74 -18.77 24.26
N ALA A 81 11.43 -19.78 25.07
CA ALA A 81 11.44 -21.17 24.61
C ALA A 81 10.36 -21.41 23.54
N GLN A 82 9.17 -20.84 23.75
CA GLN A 82 8.09 -20.92 22.76
C GLN A 82 8.49 -20.21 21.45
N MET A 83 9.04 -19.00 21.51
CA MET A 83 9.47 -18.27 20.33
C MET A 83 10.63 -18.95 19.62
N THR A 84 11.55 -19.57 20.36
CA THR A 84 12.62 -20.40 19.76
C THR A 84 12.02 -21.58 18.99
N THR A 85 11.00 -22.25 19.53
CA THR A 85 10.29 -23.34 18.84
C THR A 85 9.60 -22.85 17.56
N VAL A 86 8.95 -21.70 17.61
CA VAL A 86 8.29 -21.09 16.43
C VAL A 86 9.32 -20.77 15.36
N LEU A 87 10.43 -20.13 15.70
CA LEU A 87 11.49 -19.78 14.74
C LEU A 87 12.21 -21.02 14.19
N ALA A 88 12.40 -22.06 15.01
CA ALA A 88 12.96 -23.34 14.56
C ALA A 88 12.07 -24.07 13.52
N ALA A 89 10.76 -23.82 13.57
CA ALA A 89 9.78 -24.36 12.62
C ALA A 89 9.54 -23.48 11.39
N ALA A 90 10.07 -22.24 11.41
CA ALA A 90 9.99 -21.34 10.26
C ALA A 90 10.99 -21.72 9.17
N GLU A 91 10.63 -21.45 7.92
CA GLU A 91 11.42 -21.76 6.74
C GLU A 91 11.66 -20.54 5.88
N SER A 92 12.91 -20.36 5.43
CA SER A 92 13.27 -19.34 4.44
C SER A 92 12.66 -19.68 3.08
N GLN A 93 12.04 -18.69 2.43
CA GLN A 93 11.29 -18.82 1.19
C GLN A 93 11.84 -17.87 0.12
N PRO A 94 12.86 -18.25 -0.68
CA PRO A 94 13.45 -17.37 -1.70
C PRO A 94 12.47 -16.81 -2.72
N LYS A 95 11.41 -17.56 -3.05
CA LYS A 95 10.33 -17.08 -3.94
C LYS A 95 9.61 -15.84 -3.41
N ILE A 96 9.64 -15.63 -2.09
CA ILE A 96 9.09 -14.41 -1.47
C ILE A 96 9.96 -13.21 -1.83
N ILE A 97 11.30 -13.37 -1.77
CA ILE A 97 12.26 -12.34 -2.14
C ILE A 97 12.11 -11.97 -3.62
N GLU A 98 12.01 -12.95 -4.51
CA GLU A 98 11.77 -12.72 -5.93
C GLU A 98 10.47 -11.95 -6.19
N SER A 99 9.42 -12.26 -5.41
CA SER A 99 8.12 -11.56 -5.52
C SER A 99 8.20 -10.12 -5.02
N MET A 100 9.00 -9.85 -3.99
CA MET A 100 9.24 -8.51 -3.46
C MET A 100 9.99 -7.60 -4.45
N ASP A 101 10.91 -8.17 -5.22
CA ASP A 101 11.74 -7.42 -6.18
C ASP A 101 10.97 -7.07 -7.47
N ARG A 102 9.86 -7.77 -7.76
CA ARG A 102 9.06 -7.60 -8.98
C ARG A 102 7.59 -7.31 -8.69
N PRO A 103 7.25 -6.22 -7.99
CA PRO A 103 5.85 -5.89 -7.75
C PRO A 103 5.16 -5.49 -9.07
N ALA A 104 4.03 -6.14 -9.36
CA ALA A 104 3.27 -5.94 -10.60
C ALA A 104 2.79 -4.48 -10.79
N GLU A 105 2.57 -3.77 -9.71
CA GLU A 105 2.07 -2.37 -9.71
C GLU A 105 3.06 -1.36 -10.28
N LYS A 106 4.36 -1.68 -10.29
CA LYS A 106 5.40 -0.77 -10.80
C LYS A 106 5.49 -0.72 -12.34
N THR A 107 4.85 -1.66 -13.04
CA THR A 107 5.04 -1.85 -14.49
C THR A 107 3.78 -1.58 -15.31
N LEU A 108 2.62 -1.47 -14.68
CA LEU A 108 1.34 -1.34 -15.37
C LEU A 108 0.93 0.11 -15.54
N GLN A 109 0.35 0.42 -16.71
CA GLN A 109 -0.39 1.65 -16.95
C GLN A 109 -1.79 1.54 -16.32
N TRP A 110 -2.46 2.70 -16.10
CA TRP A 110 -3.80 2.72 -15.51
C TRP A 110 -4.81 1.83 -16.24
N TRP A 111 -4.89 1.93 -17.57
CA TRP A 111 -5.85 1.15 -18.34
C TRP A 111 -5.66 -0.36 -18.19
N GLU A 112 -4.38 -0.84 -18.07
CA GLU A 112 -4.07 -2.25 -17.84
C GLU A 112 -4.47 -2.70 -16.42
N TYR A 113 -4.13 -1.87 -15.43
CA TYR A 113 -4.47 -2.15 -14.03
C TYR A 113 -5.98 -2.16 -13.83
N ARG A 114 -6.67 -1.17 -14.39
CA ARG A 114 -8.13 -1.07 -14.37
C ARG A 114 -8.79 -2.31 -14.95
N ALA A 115 -8.36 -2.74 -16.14
CA ALA A 115 -8.90 -3.94 -16.79
C ALA A 115 -8.74 -5.22 -15.96
N ARG A 116 -7.68 -5.32 -15.16
CA ARG A 116 -7.46 -6.46 -14.23
C ARG A 116 -8.35 -6.39 -12.99
N MET A 117 -8.70 -5.20 -12.54
CA MET A 117 -9.46 -5.00 -11.30
C MET A 117 -10.96 -4.93 -11.54
N LEU A 118 -11.42 -4.30 -12.62
CA LEU A 118 -12.84 -4.14 -12.94
C LEU A 118 -13.34 -5.26 -13.85
N THR A 119 -13.34 -6.46 -13.36
CA THR A 119 -13.86 -7.62 -14.09
C THR A 119 -15.32 -7.91 -13.72
N PRO A 120 -16.13 -8.49 -14.62
CA PRO A 120 -17.48 -8.92 -14.27
C PRO A 120 -17.50 -9.78 -12.99
N LEU A 121 -16.55 -10.71 -12.84
CA LEU A 121 -16.45 -11.56 -11.66
C LEU A 121 -16.34 -10.76 -10.34
N ARG A 122 -15.57 -9.64 -10.35
CA ARG A 122 -15.47 -8.80 -9.14
C ARG A 122 -16.71 -7.95 -8.93
N ILE A 123 -17.26 -7.40 -10.00
CA ILE A 123 -18.46 -6.54 -9.89
C ILE A 123 -19.65 -7.38 -9.41
N ASP A 124 -19.90 -8.52 -10.04
CA ASP A 124 -20.98 -9.45 -9.67
C ASP A 124 -20.78 -10.02 -8.25
N GLY A 125 -19.55 -10.43 -7.94
CA GLY A 125 -19.21 -10.92 -6.60
C GLY A 125 -19.40 -9.87 -5.51
N GLY A 126 -19.11 -8.58 -5.81
CA GLY A 126 -19.34 -7.48 -4.89
C GLY A 126 -20.82 -7.19 -4.69
N ALA A 127 -21.61 -7.18 -5.75
CA ALA A 127 -23.06 -7.02 -5.66
C ALA A 127 -23.68 -8.16 -4.86
N GLN A 128 -23.23 -9.39 -5.09
CA GLN A 128 -23.68 -10.57 -4.34
C GLN A 128 -23.36 -10.43 -2.84
N LEU A 129 -22.08 -10.11 -2.50
CA LEU A 129 -21.66 -9.92 -1.10
C LEU A 129 -22.49 -8.82 -0.42
N TRP A 130 -22.75 -7.71 -1.12
CA TRP A 130 -23.59 -6.64 -0.60
C TRP A 130 -25.01 -7.12 -0.29
N HIS A 131 -25.64 -7.87 -1.19
CA HIS A 131 -26.97 -8.41 -0.95
C HIS A 131 -27.01 -9.40 0.21
N GLU A 132 -26.02 -10.29 0.30
CA GLU A 132 -25.93 -11.31 1.35
C GLU A 132 -25.75 -10.70 2.74
N HIS A 133 -25.06 -9.55 2.82
CA HIS A 133 -24.74 -8.91 4.10
C HIS A 133 -25.30 -7.49 4.23
N LYS A 134 -26.37 -7.16 3.50
CA LYS A 134 -26.92 -5.80 3.42
C LYS A 134 -27.16 -5.16 4.77
N GLU A 135 -27.87 -5.83 5.67
CA GLU A 135 -28.20 -5.27 6.99
C GLU A 135 -26.95 -5.01 7.85
N LEU A 136 -25.96 -5.87 7.73
CA LEU A 136 -24.70 -5.71 8.44
C LEU A 136 -23.89 -4.55 7.87
N LEU A 137 -23.77 -4.46 6.56
CA LEU A 137 -23.10 -3.35 5.87
C LEU A 137 -23.75 -2.01 6.20
N ASP A 138 -25.08 -1.93 6.20
CA ASP A 138 -25.82 -0.73 6.53
C ASP A 138 -25.53 -0.28 7.98
N ARG A 139 -25.50 -1.22 8.95
CA ARG A 139 -25.14 -0.90 10.35
C ARG A 139 -23.72 -0.38 10.47
N VAL A 140 -22.76 -1.06 9.87
CA VAL A 140 -21.33 -0.68 9.89
C VAL A 140 -21.14 0.68 9.20
N ALA A 141 -21.79 0.91 8.07
CA ALA A 141 -21.73 2.17 7.33
C ALA A 141 -22.23 3.36 8.18
N ILE A 142 -23.31 3.15 8.94
CA ILE A 142 -23.84 4.16 9.85
C ILE A 142 -22.92 4.38 11.06
N GLU A 143 -22.44 3.30 11.68
CA GLU A 143 -21.61 3.35 12.89
C GLU A 143 -20.27 4.06 12.63
N TYR A 144 -19.58 3.67 11.56
CA TYR A 144 -18.24 4.20 11.25
C TYR A 144 -18.27 5.37 10.26
N GLN A 145 -19.44 5.74 9.74
CA GLN A 145 -19.59 6.80 8.74
C GLN A 145 -18.71 6.53 7.49
N VAL A 146 -18.73 5.30 6.99
CA VAL A 146 -18.04 4.87 5.77
C VAL A 146 -19.06 4.31 4.78
N ALA A 147 -19.00 4.74 3.52
CA ALA A 147 -19.95 4.30 2.52
C ALA A 147 -19.74 2.80 2.16
N PRO A 148 -20.82 1.98 2.13
CA PRO A 148 -20.74 0.53 2.01
C PRO A 148 -20.10 0.06 0.72
N GLU A 149 -20.23 0.82 -0.39
CA GLU A 149 -19.58 0.50 -1.66
C GLU A 149 -18.06 0.42 -1.56
N TYR A 150 -17.44 1.19 -0.68
CA TYR A 150 -15.97 1.15 -0.50
C TYR A 150 -15.54 -0.03 0.35
N LEU A 151 -16.31 -0.41 1.38
CA LEU A 151 -16.06 -1.63 2.17
C LEU A 151 -16.08 -2.87 1.27
N VAL A 152 -17.05 -2.95 0.37
CA VAL A 152 -17.12 -4.08 -0.57
C VAL A 152 -16.01 -4.02 -1.61
N ALA A 153 -15.65 -2.84 -2.10
CA ALA A 153 -14.64 -2.69 -3.16
C ALA A 153 -13.23 -3.03 -2.70
N VAL A 154 -12.83 -2.62 -1.49
CA VAL A 154 -11.51 -2.99 -0.94
C VAL A 154 -11.39 -4.50 -0.83
N LEU A 155 -12.38 -5.19 -0.27
CA LEU A 155 -12.42 -6.66 -0.22
C LEU A 155 -12.34 -7.30 -1.62
N GLY A 156 -12.98 -6.68 -2.61
CA GLY A 156 -12.93 -7.12 -4.00
C GLY A 156 -11.54 -7.02 -4.60
N VAL A 157 -10.81 -5.93 -4.32
CA VAL A 157 -9.44 -5.73 -4.80
C VAL A 157 -8.47 -6.64 -4.05
N GLU A 158 -8.55 -6.70 -2.72
CA GLU A 158 -7.61 -7.44 -1.88
C GLU A 158 -7.69 -8.97 -2.07
N THR A 159 -8.86 -9.53 -1.92
CA THR A 159 -8.99 -10.99 -1.81
C THR A 159 -10.08 -11.60 -2.67
N GLN A 160 -10.70 -10.83 -3.56
CA GLN A 160 -11.90 -11.26 -4.27
C GLN A 160 -12.95 -11.80 -3.26
N TYR A 161 -13.22 -10.97 -2.25
CA TYR A 161 -14.20 -11.28 -1.20
C TYR A 161 -13.84 -12.51 -0.36
N GLY A 162 -12.60 -12.55 0.14
CA GLY A 162 -12.07 -13.63 0.99
C GLY A 162 -11.66 -14.92 0.25
N ARG A 163 -11.81 -14.99 -1.09
CA ARG A 163 -11.48 -16.21 -1.86
C ARG A 163 -9.97 -16.46 -2.01
N THR A 164 -9.15 -15.41 -1.94
CA THR A 164 -7.70 -15.49 -2.17
C THR A 164 -6.92 -14.74 -1.09
N THR A 165 -6.84 -15.30 0.11
CA THR A 165 -6.20 -14.64 1.27
C THR A 165 -4.69 -14.89 1.38
N GLY A 166 -4.09 -15.59 0.40
CA GLY A 166 -2.68 -15.93 0.39
C GLY A 166 -2.39 -17.38 0.73
N ARG A 167 -1.20 -17.86 0.35
CA ARG A 167 -0.81 -19.28 0.47
C ARG A 167 0.41 -19.55 1.34
N TYR A 168 1.16 -18.51 1.69
CA TYR A 168 2.37 -18.64 2.51
C TYR A 168 2.02 -18.71 3.99
N ARG A 169 2.75 -19.49 4.78
CA ARG A 169 2.68 -19.31 6.23
C ARG A 169 3.22 -17.92 6.54
N VAL A 170 2.47 -17.15 7.32
CA VAL A 170 2.86 -15.76 7.65
C VAL A 170 4.18 -15.72 8.40
N VAL A 171 4.42 -16.70 9.28
CA VAL A 171 5.69 -16.84 9.99
C VAL A 171 6.87 -16.99 9.04
N ASP A 172 6.76 -17.80 7.97
CA ASP A 172 7.82 -18.00 6.98
C ASP A 172 8.05 -16.72 6.18
N ALA A 173 6.96 -16.06 5.76
CA ALA A 173 7.05 -14.82 5.01
C ALA A 173 7.76 -13.72 5.80
N LEU A 174 7.33 -13.49 7.04
CA LEU A 174 7.91 -12.45 7.88
C LEU A 174 9.32 -12.78 8.34
N ALA A 175 9.62 -14.06 8.65
CA ALA A 175 10.98 -14.48 8.98
C ALA A 175 11.94 -14.30 7.79
N THR A 176 11.54 -14.74 6.58
CA THR A 176 12.33 -14.55 5.36
C THR A 176 12.63 -13.08 5.11
N LEU A 177 11.60 -12.24 5.16
CA LEU A 177 11.75 -10.80 4.89
C LEU A 177 12.49 -10.04 6.00
N THR A 178 12.50 -10.59 7.22
CA THR A 178 13.24 -10.02 8.35
C THR A 178 14.73 -10.38 8.30
N PHE A 179 15.05 -11.63 8.00
CA PHE A 179 16.42 -12.13 8.16
C PHE A 179 17.19 -12.27 6.84
N ASP A 180 16.49 -12.41 5.72
CA ASP A 180 17.10 -12.70 4.43
C ASP A 180 16.79 -11.64 3.36
N TYR A 181 16.09 -10.53 3.71
CA TYR A 181 15.80 -9.42 2.80
C TYR A 181 16.26 -8.06 3.35
N PRO A 182 17.58 -7.73 3.25
CA PRO A 182 18.17 -6.54 3.87
C PRO A 182 17.50 -5.21 3.50
N ALA A 183 17.01 -5.08 2.26
CA ALA A 183 16.43 -3.83 1.75
C ALA A 183 15.26 -3.29 2.61
N ARG A 184 14.50 -4.18 3.27
CA ARG A 184 13.36 -3.81 4.12
C ARG A 184 13.32 -4.56 5.45
N ALA A 185 14.44 -5.15 5.88
CA ALA A 185 14.52 -5.96 7.10
C ALA A 185 13.96 -5.26 8.34
N ASN A 186 14.27 -3.97 8.54
CA ASN A 186 13.79 -3.21 9.68
C ASN A 186 12.25 -3.04 9.70
N TYR A 187 11.63 -2.90 8.55
CA TYR A 187 10.16 -2.84 8.45
C TYR A 187 9.55 -4.21 8.79
N PHE A 188 10.01 -5.27 8.14
CA PHE A 188 9.46 -6.61 8.35
C PHE A 188 9.77 -7.16 9.74
N ARG A 189 10.88 -6.78 10.35
CA ARG A 189 11.18 -7.10 11.76
C ARG A 189 10.11 -6.54 12.71
N LYS A 190 9.63 -5.31 12.48
CA LYS A 190 8.54 -4.73 13.26
C LYS A 190 7.24 -5.52 13.05
N GLU A 191 6.89 -5.78 11.80
CA GLU A 191 5.69 -6.56 11.48
C GLU A 191 5.75 -7.99 12.05
N PHE A 192 6.94 -8.60 12.11
CA PHE A 192 7.10 -9.93 12.69
C PHE A 192 6.92 -9.92 14.22
N VAL A 193 7.42 -8.91 14.91
CA VAL A 193 7.11 -8.71 16.34
C VAL A 193 5.61 -8.57 16.54
N GLU A 194 4.95 -7.69 15.77
CA GLU A 194 3.51 -7.48 15.84
C GLU A 194 2.71 -8.77 15.57
N TYR A 195 3.17 -9.60 14.63
CA TYR A 195 2.56 -10.89 14.33
C TYR A 195 2.62 -11.87 15.53
N LEU A 196 3.79 -12.00 16.15
CA LEU A 196 3.96 -12.91 17.26
C LEU A 196 3.22 -12.43 18.53
N LEU A 197 3.12 -11.10 18.72
CA LEU A 197 2.27 -10.52 19.75
C LEU A 197 0.80 -10.76 19.47
N LEU A 198 0.35 -10.52 18.22
CA LEU A 198 -1.02 -10.77 17.79
C LEU A 198 -1.43 -12.24 18.04
N THR A 199 -0.60 -13.18 17.59
CA THR A 199 -0.92 -14.60 17.77
C THR A 199 -0.98 -15.01 19.24
N HIS A 200 -0.14 -14.39 20.09
CA HIS A 200 -0.20 -14.60 21.53
C HIS A 200 -1.48 -14.01 22.16
N GLU A 201 -1.83 -12.78 21.82
CA GLU A 201 -3.02 -12.07 22.31
C GLU A 201 -4.33 -12.76 21.88
N GLU A 202 -4.41 -13.19 20.62
CA GLU A 202 -5.60 -13.85 20.07
C GLU A 202 -5.62 -15.38 20.29
N HIS A 203 -4.62 -15.93 20.99
CA HIS A 203 -4.47 -17.38 21.19
C HIS A 203 -4.49 -18.19 19.89
N LEU A 204 -3.81 -17.66 18.85
CA LEU A 204 -3.67 -18.31 17.56
C LEU A 204 -2.38 -19.12 17.49
N ASP A 205 -2.38 -20.22 16.74
CA ASP A 205 -1.14 -20.92 16.40
C ASP A 205 -0.35 -20.14 15.33
N PRO A 206 0.83 -19.58 15.65
CA PRO A 206 1.61 -18.80 14.69
C PRO A 206 2.11 -19.62 13.49
N LEU A 207 2.10 -20.95 13.56
CA LEU A 207 2.53 -21.81 12.45
C LEU A 207 1.39 -22.14 11.48
N SER A 208 0.12 -21.90 11.86
CA SER A 208 -1.05 -22.24 11.05
C SER A 208 -1.52 -21.11 10.13
N ILE A 209 -1.27 -19.85 10.49
CA ILE A 209 -1.80 -18.69 9.78
C ILE A 209 -1.19 -18.57 8.39
N ARG A 210 -2.08 -18.45 7.38
CA ARG A 210 -1.69 -18.21 5.99
C ARG A 210 -2.02 -16.80 5.56
N GLY A 211 -1.20 -16.27 4.64
CA GLY A 211 -1.34 -14.92 4.13
C GLY A 211 -0.57 -14.71 2.82
N SER A 212 -0.35 -13.44 2.47
CA SER A 212 0.42 -13.05 1.30
C SER A 212 1.92 -13.33 1.48
N TYR A 213 2.66 -13.22 0.40
CA TYR A 213 4.13 -13.29 0.43
C TYR A 213 4.78 -12.18 1.29
N ALA A 214 4.06 -11.09 1.56
CA ALA A 214 4.52 -10.00 2.42
C ALA A 214 4.03 -10.11 3.87
N GLY A 215 3.27 -11.18 4.22
CA GLY A 215 2.76 -11.39 5.57
C GLY A 215 1.43 -10.69 5.87
N ALA A 216 0.71 -10.20 4.86
CA ALA A 216 -0.65 -9.68 5.01
C ALA A 216 -1.65 -10.81 5.21
N MET A 217 -2.70 -10.59 6.03
CA MET A 217 -3.57 -11.66 6.57
C MET A 217 -5.05 -11.37 6.41
N GLY A 218 -5.83 -12.45 6.32
CA GLY A 218 -7.30 -12.42 6.33
C GLY A 218 -7.91 -11.82 5.07
N ALA A 219 -9.22 -11.62 5.08
CA ALA A 219 -9.97 -11.06 3.94
C ALA A 219 -9.54 -9.62 3.61
N LEU A 220 -9.12 -8.86 4.61
CA LEU A 220 -8.67 -7.48 4.51
C LEU A 220 -7.18 -7.33 4.14
N GLN A 221 -6.41 -8.41 4.08
CA GLN A 221 -4.96 -8.36 3.87
C GLN A 221 -4.25 -7.36 4.80
N PHE A 222 -4.68 -7.29 6.06
CA PHE A 222 -4.02 -6.45 7.04
C PHE A 222 -2.62 -6.97 7.35
N MET A 223 -1.65 -6.06 7.40
CA MET A 223 -0.36 -6.34 8.03
C MET A 223 -0.57 -6.54 9.53
N PRO A 224 0.28 -7.33 10.22
CA PRO A 224 0.13 -7.59 11.65
C PRO A 224 -0.07 -6.36 12.53
N SER A 225 0.68 -5.30 12.29
CA SER A 225 0.52 -4.03 12.98
C SER A 225 -0.85 -3.38 12.75
N SER A 226 -1.36 -3.47 11.51
CA SER A 226 -2.70 -2.97 11.18
C SER A 226 -3.78 -3.81 11.84
N TYR A 227 -3.62 -5.13 11.85
CA TYR A 227 -4.55 -6.03 12.55
C TYR A 227 -4.66 -5.66 14.03
N ARG A 228 -3.53 -5.59 14.75
CA ARG A 228 -3.53 -5.25 16.18
C ARG A 228 -4.13 -3.88 16.47
N ARG A 229 -3.91 -2.92 15.58
CA ARG A 229 -4.32 -1.52 15.81
C ARG A 229 -5.77 -1.25 15.39
N TYR A 230 -6.23 -1.84 14.30
CA TYR A 230 -7.49 -1.44 13.68
C TYR A 230 -8.56 -2.52 13.67
N ALA A 231 -8.21 -3.81 13.82
CA ALA A 231 -9.20 -4.85 13.89
C ALA A 231 -10.05 -4.71 15.15
N VAL A 232 -11.35 -4.88 14.99
CA VAL A 232 -12.35 -4.83 16.07
C VAL A 232 -13.19 -6.09 16.05
N SER A 233 -13.71 -6.50 17.23
CA SER A 233 -14.72 -7.55 17.33
C SER A 233 -16.10 -6.91 17.40
N ALA A 234 -16.83 -6.97 16.30
CA ALA A 234 -18.16 -6.38 16.18
C ALA A 234 -19.23 -7.13 17.00
N GLY A 235 -19.02 -8.43 17.23
CA GLY A 235 -19.87 -9.27 18.05
C GLY A 235 -19.49 -9.31 19.53
N HIS A 236 -18.52 -8.50 19.98
CA HIS A 236 -17.93 -8.55 21.31
C HIS A 236 -17.38 -9.94 21.71
N ALA A 237 -17.02 -10.76 20.73
CA ALA A 237 -16.32 -12.00 20.96
C ALA A 237 -14.92 -11.73 21.58
N PRO A 238 -14.39 -12.67 22.38
CA PRO A 238 -13.05 -12.48 22.96
C PRO A 238 -11.93 -12.33 21.93
N ARG A 239 -12.18 -12.75 20.69
CA ARG A 239 -11.21 -12.79 19.60
C ARG A 239 -11.80 -12.16 18.33
N ARG A 240 -10.96 -11.46 17.59
CA ARG A 240 -11.28 -10.90 16.28
C ARG A 240 -11.03 -11.94 15.19
N ASP A 241 -11.97 -12.16 14.26
CA ASP A 241 -11.81 -13.09 13.13
C ASP A 241 -11.94 -12.38 11.78
N LEU A 242 -10.79 -12.01 11.19
CA LEU A 242 -10.75 -11.39 9.86
C LEU A 242 -10.68 -12.42 8.71
N TRP A 243 -10.93 -13.70 8.99
CA TRP A 243 -11.00 -14.76 7.98
C TRP A 243 -12.42 -15.19 7.68
N ASN A 244 -13.27 -15.28 8.71
CA ASN A 244 -14.58 -15.95 8.58
C ASN A 244 -15.74 -15.11 9.14
N ASP A 245 -15.51 -14.14 10.01
CA ASP A 245 -16.57 -13.32 10.59
C ASP A 245 -16.74 -12.01 9.81
N TRP A 246 -17.80 -11.93 8.99
CA TRP A 246 -18.09 -10.74 8.20
C TRP A 246 -18.38 -9.49 9.04
N ALA A 247 -18.88 -9.66 10.27
CA ALA A 247 -19.09 -8.50 11.14
C ALA A 247 -17.76 -7.89 11.57
N ASP A 248 -16.81 -8.72 11.97
CA ASP A 248 -15.46 -8.29 12.33
C ASP A 248 -14.72 -7.72 11.11
N ILE A 249 -14.87 -8.36 9.94
CA ILE A 249 -14.23 -7.93 8.69
C ILE A 249 -14.70 -6.53 8.31
N PHE A 250 -16.00 -6.30 8.14
CA PHE A 250 -16.52 -4.99 7.72
C PHE A 250 -16.28 -3.90 8.77
N ALA A 251 -16.47 -4.21 10.06
CA ALA A 251 -16.22 -3.24 11.12
C ALA A 251 -14.74 -2.85 11.23
N SER A 252 -13.84 -3.80 11.06
CA SER A 252 -12.38 -3.55 11.09
C SER A 252 -11.92 -2.70 9.91
N GLU A 253 -12.44 -2.96 8.72
CA GLU A 253 -12.16 -2.15 7.54
C GLU A 253 -12.70 -0.73 7.69
N ALA A 254 -13.96 -0.61 8.12
CA ALA A 254 -14.59 0.67 8.36
C ALA A 254 -13.85 1.48 9.44
N ASN A 255 -13.45 0.83 10.54
CA ASN A 255 -12.62 1.44 11.57
C ASN A 255 -11.30 1.94 11.01
N TYR A 256 -10.62 1.14 10.15
CA TYR A 256 -9.40 1.57 9.49
C TYR A 256 -9.59 2.86 8.70
N LEU A 257 -10.57 2.89 7.79
CA LEU A 257 -10.84 4.08 6.95
C LEU A 257 -11.26 5.29 7.80
N HIS A 258 -12.11 5.08 8.82
CA HIS A 258 -12.53 6.11 9.75
C HIS A 258 -11.34 6.72 10.52
N GLN A 259 -10.45 5.90 11.06
CA GLN A 259 -9.26 6.34 11.80
C GLN A 259 -8.29 7.16 10.94
N TYR A 260 -8.26 6.93 9.63
CA TYR A 260 -7.49 7.72 8.67
C TYR A 260 -8.22 8.99 8.17
N GLY A 261 -9.41 9.28 8.71
CA GLY A 261 -10.14 10.51 8.44
C GLY A 261 -11.04 10.44 7.20
N TRP A 262 -11.69 9.29 6.98
CA TRP A 262 -12.75 9.18 5.99
C TRP A 262 -13.87 10.18 6.29
N GLN A 263 -14.34 10.87 5.27
CA GLN A 263 -15.40 11.86 5.34
C GLN A 263 -16.65 11.30 4.65
N TYR A 264 -17.68 10.99 5.43
CA TYR A 264 -18.92 10.43 4.90
C TYR A 264 -19.60 11.38 3.90
N GLY A 265 -20.00 10.84 2.76
CA GLY A 265 -20.63 11.61 1.69
C GLY A 265 -19.71 12.55 0.90
N ALA A 266 -18.44 12.71 1.31
CA ALA A 266 -17.48 13.48 0.54
C ALA A 266 -16.97 12.68 -0.68
N PRO A 267 -16.69 13.34 -1.82
CA PRO A 267 -16.17 12.66 -3.00
C PRO A 267 -14.77 12.09 -2.76
N VAL A 268 -14.48 10.99 -3.44
CA VAL A 268 -13.15 10.36 -3.44
C VAL A 268 -12.28 10.98 -4.51
N LEU A 269 -12.77 11.03 -5.74
CA LEU A 269 -12.09 11.65 -6.87
C LEU A 269 -13.10 12.25 -7.86
N ALA A 270 -12.58 13.08 -8.79
CA ALA A 270 -13.32 13.60 -9.94
C ALA A 270 -12.50 13.39 -11.20
N GLU A 271 -13.19 13.19 -12.34
CA GLU A 271 -12.55 13.19 -13.66
C GLU A 271 -12.07 14.59 -14.00
N ALA A 272 -10.96 14.69 -14.72
CA ALA A 272 -10.38 15.94 -15.10
C ALA A 272 -9.85 15.90 -16.56
N GLN A 273 -9.98 17.03 -17.25
CA GLN A 273 -9.47 17.21 -18.61
C GLN A 273 -8.47 18.37 -18.62
N LEU A 274 -7.30 18.15 -19.20
CA LEU A 274 -6.31 19.21 -19.37
C LEU A 274 -6.59 19.97 -20.68
N VAL A 275 -6.71 21.28 -20.58
CA VAL A 275 -6.87 22.16 -21.75
C VAL A 275 -5.50 22.58 -22.27
N GLY A 276 -5.26 22.35 -23.56
CA GLY A 276 -4.02 22.69 -24.24
C GLY A 276 -3.07 21.52 -24.43
N SER A 277 -1.87 21.80 -24.91
CA SER A 277 -0.86 20.78 -25.24
C SER A 277 0.17 20.52 -24.13
N SER A 278 0.03 21.14 -22.97
CA SER A 278 0.94 20.99 -21.84
C SER A 278 0.58 19.75 -21.05
N SER A 279 1.55 18.92 -20.69
CA SER A 279 1.38 17.88 -19.69
C SER A 279 1.61 18.48 -18.29
N LEU A 280 0.85 18.02 -17.31
CA LEU A 280 1.10 18.32 -15.90
C LEU A 280 1.76 17.10 -15.27
N PRO A 281 2.95 17.26 -14.67
CA PRO A 281 3.60 16.12 -14.01
C PRO A 281 2.79 15.69 -12.80
N ALA A 282 2.69 14.38 -12.59
CA ALA A 282 2.17 13.83 -11.35
C ALA A 282 3.05 14.28 -10.18
N PRO A 283 2.46 14.47 -8.99
CA PRO A 283 3.25 14.81 -7.81
C PRO A 283 4.14 13.61 -7.41
N GLU A 284 5.36 13.92 -6.94
CA GLU A 284 6.31 12.90 -6.47
C GLU A 284 5.78 12.09 -5.28
N HIS A 285 4.87 12.68 -4.52
CA HIS A 285 4.29 12.06 -3.33
C HIS A 285 2.77 12.15 -3.34
N LEU A 286 2.11 11.08 -2.90
CA LEU A 286 0.66 11.04 -2.70
C LEU A 286 0.28 11.82 -1.44
N ALA A 287 0.10 13.12 -1.60
CA ALA A 287 -0.37 14.03 -0.56
C ALA A 287 -1.27 15.09 -1.17
N LEU A 288 -2.19 15.64 -0.37
CA LEU A 288 -3.08 16.72 -0.79
C LEU A 288 -2.30 18.06 -0.78
N ASN A 289 -1.33 18.18 -1.68
CA ASN A 289 -0.39 19.30 -1.73
C ASN A 289 -0.88 20.49 -2.56
N ASP A 290 -2.03 20.34 -3.20
CA ASP A 290 -2.63 21.34 -4.06
C ASP A 290 -4.05 21.69 -3.59
N THR A 291 -4.70 22.58 -4.29
CA THR A 291 -6.12 22.87 -4.14
C THR A 291 -6.85 22.69 -5.48
N LEU A 292 -8.15 22.47 -5.42
CA LEU A 292 -8.97 22.36 -6.63
C LEU A 292 -8.83 23.59 -7.53
N GLY A 293 -8.83 24.79 -6.93
CA GLY A 293 -8.61 26.06 -7.64
C GLY A 293 -7.20 26.18 -8.24
N GLY A 294 -6.16 25.70 -7.52
CA GLY A 294 -4.79 25.66 -8.02
C GLY A 294 -4.66 24.75 -9.24
N LEU A 295 -5.33 23.60 -9.26
CA LEU A 295 -5.38 22.69 -10.40
C LEU A 295 -6.14 23.31 -11.57
N ARG A 296 -7.29 23.95 -11.31
CA ARG A 296 -8.08 24.69 -12.33
C ARG A 296 -7.27 25.84 -12.96
N ALA A 297 -6.52 26.60 -12.14
CA ALA A 297 -5.67 27.68 -12.63
C ALA A 297 -4.53 27.18 -13.54
N ARG A 298 -4.12 25.92 -13.44
CA ARG A 298 -3.15 25.27 -14.31
C ARG A 298 -3.78 24.63 -15.58
N GLY A 299 -5.06 24.91 -15.83
CA GLY A 299 -5.75 24.50 -17.05
C GLY A 299 -6.48 23.16 -16.94
N LEU A 300 -6.69 22.61 -15.73
CA LEU A 300 -7.58 21.45 -15.59
C LEU A 300 -9.05 21.90 -15.50
N ILE A 301 -9.86 21.32 -16.36
CA ILE A 301 -11.32 21.35 -16.21
C ILE A 301 -11.69 20.16 -15.33
N VAL A 302 -12.23 20.46 -14.13
CA VAL A 302 -12.63 19.45 -13.15
C VAL A 302 -14.11 19.65 -12.85
N ASP A 303 -14.92 18.63 -13.15
CA ASP A 303 -16.34 18.62 -12.82
C ASP A 303 -16.52 18.26 -11.34
N SER A 304 -16.52 19.29 -10.53
CA SER A 304 -16.72 19.15 -9.07
C SER A 304 -17.36 20.41 -8.52
N PRO A 305 -18.40 20.28 -7.68
CA PRO A 305 -19.07 21.41 -7.01
C PRO A 305 -18.30 21.91 -5.77
N LEU A 306 -17.17 21.28 -5.44
CA LEU A 306 -16.39 21.63 -4.26
C LEU A 306 -15.73 23.02 -4.41
N PRO A 307 -15.53 23.75 -3.30
CA PRO A 307 -14.84 25.04 -3.30
C PRO A 307 -13.40 24.94 -3.84
N ASP A 308 -12.91 26.02 -4.45
CA ASP A 308 -11.54 26.09 -4.97
C ASP A 308 -10.48 25.92 -3.89
N SER A 309 -10.79 26.19 -2.61
CA SER A 309 -9.90 25.97 -1.48
C SER A 309 -9.79 24.51 -1.05
N THR A 310 -10.55 23.59 -1.66
CA THR A 310 -10.54 22.16 -1.29
C THR A 310 -9.16 21.57 -1.56
N PRO A 311 -8.52 20.93 -0.57
CA PRO A 311 -7.27 20.21 -0.77
C PRO A 311 -7.42 19.09 -1.81
N ALA A 312 -6.48 19.01 -2.71
CA ALA A 312 -6.57 18.14 -3.87
C ALA A 312 -5.21 17.53 -4.26
N LEU A 313 -5.26 16.43 -5.00
CA LEU A 313 -4.12 15.71 -5.53
C LEU A 313 -4.36 15.44 -7.01
N LEU A 314 -3.41 15.86 -7.88
CA LEU A 314 -3.44 15.51 -9.29
C LEU A 314 -3.04 14.04 -9.48
N LEU A 315 -3.78 13.33 -10.33
CA LEU A 315 -3.55 11.94 -10.68
C LEU A 315 -3.45 11.79 -12.19
N GLU A 316 -2.40 11.14 -12.66
CA GLU A 316 -2.30 10.67 -14.03
C GLU A 316 -3.05 9.34 -14.16
N ALA A 317 -3.89 9.22 -15.18
CA ALA A 317 -4.66 8.04 -15.49
C ALA A 317 -4.45 7.67 -16.97
N ALA A 318 -3.24 7.14 -17.28
CA ALA A 318 -2.87 6.79 -18.66
C ALA A 318 -3.86 5.80 -19.26
N GLN A 319 -4.43 6.15 -20.40
CA GLN A 319 -5.24 5.29 -21.24
C GLN A 319 -4.36 4.64 -22.33
N GLN A 320 -4.93 3.76 -23.11
CA GLN A 320 -4.21 3.06 -24.18
C GLN A 320 -3.60 4.04 -25.21
N ASP A 321 -4.35 5.05 -25.61
CA ASP A 321 -3.98 5.98 -26.70
C ASP A 321 -3.87 7.44 -26.24
N ALA A 322 -4.09 7.74 -24.96
CA ALA A 322 -4.12 9.10 -24.45
C ALA A 322 -3.77 9.16 -22.96
N MET A 323 -3.33 10.33 -22.52
CA MET A 323 -3.24 10.64 -21.10
C MET A 323 -4.57 11.25 -20.64
N SER A 324 -5.17 10.69 -19.58
CA SER A 324 -6.26 11.32 -18.85
C SER A 324 -5.81 11.69 -17.44
N TYR A 325 -6.57 12.56 -16.81
CA TYR A 325 -6.27 13.06 -15.48
C TYR A 325 -7.46 12.86 -14.56
N ARG A 326 -7.20 12.72 -13.28
CA ARG A 326 -8.17 12.70 -12.19
C ARG A 326 -7.70 13.61 -11.07
N VAL A 327 -8.63 14.04 -10.24
CA VAL A 327 -8.33 14.82 -9.04
C VAL A 327 -8.81 14.04 -7.83
N GLY A 328 -7.89 13.63 -6.97
CA GLY A 328 -8.16 12.95 -5.72
C GLY A 328 -8.38 13.95 -4.58
N PHE A 329 -9.33 13.62 -3.67
CA PHE A 329 -9.67 14.40 -2.49
C PHE A 329 -9.33 13.64 -1.20
N GLN A 330 -9.81 14.11 -0.04
CA GLN A 330 -9.52 13.51 1.26
C GLN A 330 -9.78 11.99 1.29
N ASN A 331 -10.91 11.52 0.80
CA ASN A 331 -11.23 10.09 0.83
C ASN A 331 -10.33 9.26 -0.10
N PHE A 332 -9.86 9.84 -1.21
CA PHE A 332 -8.83 9.20 -2.03
C PHE A 332 -7.52 9.05 -1.25
N TYR A 333 -7.09 10.10 -0.55
CA TYR A 333 -5.92 10.05 0.31
C TYR A 333 -6.07 8.97 1.40
N VAL A 334 -7.25 8.81 1.99
CA VAL A 334 -7.53 7.75 2.97
C VAL A 334 -7.34 6.37 2.36
N ILE A 335 -7.88 6.11 1.16
CA ILE A 335 -7.67 4.82 0.47
C ILE A 335 -6.17 4.57 0.24
N THR A 336 -5.38 5.60 -0.09
CA THR A 336 -3.93 5.44 -0.26
C THR A 336 -3.18 5.09 1.03
N ARG A 337 -3.82 5.14 2.19
CA ARG A 337 -3.22 4.65 3.45
C ARG A 337 -3.26 3.13 3.55
N TYR A 338 -4.23 2.52 2.87
CA TYR A 338 -4.33 1.07 2.74
C TYR A 338 -3.21 0.52 1.83
N ASN A 339 -3.08 1.11 0.65
CA ASN A 339 -1.99 0.83 -0.30
C ASN A 339 -1.56 2.15 -0.95
N THR A 340 -0.26 2.46 -0.91
CA THR A 340 0.31 3.71 -1.41
C THR A 340 0.34 3.83 -2.94
N SER A 341 -0.22 2.88 -3.69
CA SER A 341 -0.36 2.94 -5.14
C SER A 341 -1.55 3.81 -5.55
N PRO A 342 -1.37 4.85 -6.40
CA PRO A 342 -2.50 5.60 -6.94
C PRO A 342 -3.40 4.72 -7.84
N LEU A 343 -2.81 3.74 -8.53
CA LEU A 343 -3.56 2.78 -9.35
C LEU A 343 -4.52 1.96 -8.49
N TYR A 344 -4.06 1.51 -7.32
CA TYR A 344 -4.89 0.80 -6.34
C TYR A 344 -6.08 1.66 -5.90
N ALA A 345 -5.83 2.89 -5.47
CA ALA A 345 -6.88 3.74 -4.95
C ALA A 345 -7.91 4.14 -6.04
N MET A 346 -7.46 4.37 -7.27
CA MET A 346 -8.35 4.57 -8.41
C MET A 346 -9.19 3.32 -8.72
N ALA A 347 -8.60 2.13 -8.64
CA ALA A 347 -9.32 0.87 -8.90
C ALA A 347 -10.35 0.56 -7.82
N VAL A 348 -10.03 0.81 -6.55
CA VAL A 348 -11.00 0.71 -5.44
C VAL A 348 -12.19 1.63 -5.70
N HIS A 349 -11.94 2.89 -6.09
CA HIS A 349 -13.02 3.82 -6.40
C HIS A 349 -13.89 3.35 -7.58
N ASP A 350 -13.26 3.04 -8.71
CA ASP A 350 -14.00 2.62 -9.92
C ASP A 350 -14.80 1.34 -9.67
N LEU A 351 -14.23 0.38 -8.90
CA LEU A 351 -14.93 -0.85 -8.52
C LEU A 351 -16.10 -0.55 -7.58
N ALA A 352 -15.92 0.34 -6.61
CA ALA A 352 -16.99 0.78 -5.70
C ALA A 352 -18.18 1.36 -6.48
N GLN A 353 -17.92 2.24 -7.45
CA GLN A 353 -18.98 2.83 -8.27
C GLN A 353 -19.67 1.78 -9.17
N ALA A 354 -18.92 0.85 -9.75
CA ALA A 354 -19.48 -0.21 -10.57
C ALA A 354 -20.40 -1.16 -9.75
N ILE A 355 -19.96 -1.57 -8.55
CA ILE A 355 -20.76 -2.39 -7.64
C ILE A 355 -22.02 -1.65 -7.22
N LYS A 356 -21.90 -0.38 -6.79
CA LYS A 356 -23.05 0.44 -6.39
C LYS A 356 -24.07 0.57 -7.51
N GLN A 357 -23.61 0.83 -8.72
CA GLN A 357 -24.49 0.92 -9.91
C GLN A 357 -25.25 -0.38 -10.11
N GLN A 358 -24.58 -1.52 -10.05
CA GLN A 358 -25.20 -2.83 -10.26
C GLN A 358 -26.24 -3.13 -9.16
N VAL A 359 -25.90 -2.90 -7.89
CA VAL A 359 -26.83 -3.08 -6.75
C VAL A 359 -28.07 -2.21 -6.90
N THR A 360 -27.89 -0.93 -7.33
CA THR A 360 -29.01 0.00 -7.55
C THR A 360 -29.90 -0.45 -8.70
N GLN A 361 -29.32 -0.95 -9.80
CA GLN A 361 -30.06 -1.47 -10.94
C GLN A 361 -30.88 -2.72 -10.58
N GLN A 362 -30.30 -3.63 -9.79
CA GLN A 362 -30.97 -4.84 -9.33
C GLN A 362 -32.13 -4.55 -8.37
N ALA A 363 -32.02 -3.48 -7.55
CA ALA A 363 -33.09 -3.07 -6.65
C ALA A 363 -34.28 -2.36 -7.35
N ALA A 364 -34.07 -1.92 -8.61
CA ALA A 364 -35.09 -1.25 -9.41
C ALA A 364 -35.92 -2.22 -10.28
N LEU A 365 -35.54 -3.51 -10.35
CA LEU A 365 -36.23 -4.60 -11.05
C LEU A 365 -37.14 -5.39 -10.12
#